data_9e72e840a4b61cc4bebfd32f451a7ecf
#
_entry.id   9e72e840a4b61cc4bebfd32f451a7ecf
#
_cell.length_a   1.000
_cell.length_b   1.000
_cell.length_c   1.000
_cell.angle_alpha   90.00
_cell.angle_beta   90.00
_cell.angle_gamma   90.00
#
_symmetry.space_group_name_H-M   'P 1'
#
loop_
_entity.id
_entity.type
_entity.pdbx_description
1 polymer ?
#
loop_
_entity_poly.entity_id
_entity_poly.type
_entity_poly.pdbx_seq_one_letter_code
_entity_poly.pdbx_strand_id
1 'polypeptide(L)'
;MKKWIYTFIGILMFICIACYIVTLKKGDTVVSNTKTKTAITRIVDRKESGKLKKSLSKTKFSGTAVLIKNNKIVDSYVSGSATDVDKNMLTTTYEIDSLQKVLTAGLVMNQVNKGKLKLTDRVNKFIPDLPGSKYITIRELLDMNSGLSMKKMKFSGNNLSSAELLDVVIDNVRFDANTKKSGKWSYQPVNFVILSEILEEITGKSYKQLFDETYIKKLKLKQTEFAYDNNIKTNRAYGYVVKGNGDRIKQNPNGATVFSELGTGQVYMSAPDYYKLVASLLNGKVLGTDAAKELYLPLGNGKYRAGLYTSKKPFYRYANGYGYGFESHVRISQDGKKAVVVFSNHQVSGNNGLKKKVDQLSKKFLGYK
;
A
#
# COMPACT_ATOMS: atom_id res chain seq x y z
N MET A 1 25.50 -53.20 -31.45
CA MET A 1 24.41 -52.52 -30.72
C MET A 1 24.75 -51.09 -30.24
N LYS A 2 25.96 -50.77 -29.85
CA LYS A 2 26.29 -49.39 -29.37
C LYS A 2 26.31 -48.28 -30.43
N LYS A 3 26.54 -48.55 -31.72
CA LYS A 3 26.56 -47.52 -32.78
C LYS A 3 25.14 -46.97 -33.17
N TRP A 4 24.10 -47.75 -32.97
CA TRP A 4 22.70 -47.30 -33.31
C TRP A 4 22.08 -46.39 -32.28
N ILE A 5 22.52 -46.46 -31.02
CA ILE A 5 21.99 -45.62 -29.94
C ILE A 5 22.44 -44.16 -30.09
N TYR A 6 23.67 -43.91 -30.54
CA TYR A 6 24.18 -42.55 -30.73
C TYR A 6 23.58 -41.85 -31.95
N THR A 7 23.16 -42.60 -32.98
CA THR A 7 22.49 -42.03 -34.17
C THR A 7 21.06 -41.60 -33.83
N PHE A 8 20.36 -42.34 -32.96
CA PHE A 8 19.00 -41.98 -32.53
C PHE A 8 18.98 -40.79 -31.58
N ILE A 9 19.95 -40.64 -30.68
CA ILE A 9 20.07 -39.48 -29.78
C ILE A 9 20.45 -38.21 -30.57
N GLY A 10 21.30 -38.32 -31.56
CA GLY A 10 21.65 -37.21 -32.45
C GLY A 10 20.46 -36.65 -33.25
N ILE A 11 19.61 -37.53 -33.77
CA ILE A 11 18.42 -37.14 -34.53
C ILE A 11 17.35 -36.48 -33.63
N LEU A 12 17.17 -36.97 -32.41
CA LEU A 12 16.26 -36.35 -31.44
C LEU A 12 16.74 -34.97 -30.99
N MET A 13 18.07 -34.77 -30.80
CA MET A 13 18.60 -33.42 -30.52
C MET A 13 18.45 -32.44 -31.68
N PHE A 14 18.60 -32.90 -32.93
CA PHE A 14 18.41 -32.04 -34.12
C PHE A 14 16.94 -31.65 -34.31
N ILE A 15 15.98 -32.52 -34.03
CA ILE A 15 14.56 -32.22 -34.10
C ILE A 15 14.18 -31.22 -33.01
N CYS A 16 14.72 -31.33 -31.77
CA CYS A 16 14.48 -30.35 -30.70
C CYS A 16 15.08 -28.96 -31.01
N ILE A 17 16.25 -28.92 -31.65
CA ILE A 17 16.88 -27.63 -32.05
C ILE A 17 16.14 -27.00 -33.24
N ALA A 18 15.67 -27.80 -34.19
CA ALA A 18 14.88 -27.30 -35.33
C ALA A 18 13.49 -26.75 -34.86
N CYS A 19 12.83 -27.40 -33.91
CA CYS A 19 11.60 -26.87 -33.30
C CYS A 19 11.86 -25.57 -32.53
N TYR A 20 13.03 -25.42 -31.88
CA TYR A 20 13.39 -24.21 -31.15
C TYR A 20 13.69 -23.03 -32.09
N ILE A 21 14.29 -23.28 -33.27
CA ILE A 21 14.62 -22.23 -34.27
C ILE A 21 13.39 -21.80 -35.08
N VAL A 22 12.40 -22.68 -35.32
CA VAL A 22 11.17 -22.33 -36.02
C VAL A 22 10.24 -21.46 -35.17
N THR A 23 10.31 -21.56 -33.80
CA THR A 23 9.55 -20.71 -32.91
C THR A 23 10.14 -19.29 -32.75
N LEU A 24 11.39 -19.06 -33.17
CA LEU A 24 12.04 -17.74 -33.08
C LEU A 24 11.81 -16.84 -34.32
N LYS A 25 11.20 -17.33 -35.42
CA LYS A 25 10.98 -16.58 -36.69
C LYS A 25 9.60 -15.98 -36.88
N LYS A 26 8.66 -16.17 -35.97
CA LYS A 26 7.40 -15.42 -35.92
C LYS A 26 7.36 -14.59 -34.67
N GLY A 27 7.37 -13.27 -34.82
CA GLY A 27 7.38 -12.29 -33.74
C GLY A 27 6.12 -12.27 -32.89
N ASP A 28 5.84 -13.37 -32.22
CA ASP A 28 4.87 -13.46 -31.14
C ASP A 28 5.64 -13.76 -29.87
N THR A 29 5.64 -12.83 -28.95
CA THR A 29 6.17 -12.98 -27.58
C THR A 29 5.53 -14.19 -26.94
N VAL A 30 6.32 -15.28 -26.79
CA VAL A 30 5.93 -16.45 -26.03
C VAL A 30 5.73 -16.05 -24.59
N VAL A 31 4.48 -15.85 -24.19
CA VAL A 31 4.10 -15.79 -22.78
C VAL A 31 4.23 -17.20 -22.23
N SER A 32 5.26 -17.44 -21.45
CA SER A 32 5.43 -18.67 -20.67
C SER A 32 4.17 -18.95 -19.85
N ASN A 33 3.45 -20.00 -20.22
CA ASN A 33 2.21 -20.45 -19.60
C ASN A 33 2.55 -21.33 -18.39
N THR A 34 3.07 -20.73 -17.32
CA THR A 34 3.04 -21.35 -16.00
C THR A 34 1.80 -20.87 -15.26
N LYS A 35 0.82 -21.77 -15.13
CA LYS A 35 -0.42 -21.59 -14.36
C LYS A 35 -0.12 -21.32 -12.89
N THR A 36 0.18 -20.06 -12.55
CA THR A 36 0.06 -19.54 -11.18
C THR A 36 -0.95 -18.41 -11.20
N LYS A 37 -2.19 -18.74 -10.85
CA LYS A 37 -3.39 -17.87 -10.78
C LYS A 37 -3.31 -16.69 -9.79
N THR A 38 -2.16 -16.06 -9.55
CA THR A 38 -2.00 -15.10 -8.44
C THR A 38 -1.25 -13.80 -8.76
N ALA A 39 -0.63 -13.67 -9.91
CA ALA A 39 -0.02 -12.40 -10.34
C ALA A 39 -1.03 -11.56 -11.13
N ILE A 40 -1.00 -10.22 -10.95
CA ILE A 40 -1.77 -9.31 -11.80
C ILE A 40 -1.17 -9.38 -13.20
N THR A 41 -1.96 -9.83 -14.17
CA THR A 41 -1.51 -10.00 -15.55
C THR A 41 -1.36 -8.65 -16.22
N ARG A 42 -0.27 -8.45 -16.97
CA ARG A 42 -0.10 -7.32 -17.88
C ARG A 42 -0.73 -7.65 -19.22
N ILE A 43 -1.48 -6.70 -19.79
CA ILE A 43 -2.06 -6.81 -21.13
C ILE A 43 -1.71 -5.56 -21.95
N VAL A 44 -1.65 -5.70 -23.26
CA VAL A 44 -1.50 -4.54 -24.16
C VAL A 44 -2.89 -3.95 -24.39
N ASP A 45 -3.12 -2.75 -23.85
CA ASP A 45 -4.31 -1.94 -24.14
C ASP A 45 -3.84 -0.72 -24.95
N ARG A 46 -4.05 -0.74 -26.28
CA ARG A 46 -3.60 0.33 -27.18
C ARG A 46 -4.12 1.71 -26.80
N LYS A 47 -5.33 1.78 -26.20
CA LYS A 47 -5.95 3.03 -25.78
C LYS A 47 -5.27 3.63 -24.52
N GLU A 48 -4.73 2.79 -23.67
CA GLU A 48 -4.13 3.20 -22.40
C GLU A 48 -2.60 3.30 -22.47
N SER A 49 -1.98 2.58 -23.42
CA SER A 49 -0.51 2.48 -23.56
C SER A 49 0.18 3.85 -23.68
N GLY A 50 1.24 4.02 -22.88
CA GLY A 50 2.10 5.22 -22.89
C GLY A 50 1.54 6.44 -22.17
N LYS A 51 0.33 6.39 -21.63
CA LYS A 51 -0.27 7.52 -20.89
C LYS A 51 0.50 7.89 -19.64
N LEU A 52 0.99 6.88 -18.89
CA LEU A 52 1.82 7.10 -17.72
C LEU A 52 3.14 7.78 -18.09
N LYS A 53 3.86 7.26 -19.11
CA LYS A 53 5.11 7.87 -19.58
C LYS A 53 4.87 9.31 -20.00
N LYS A 54 3.86 9.59 -20.83
CA LYS A 54 3.50 10.94 -21.27
C LYS A 54 3.22 11.90 -20.11
N SER A 55 2.58 11.40 -19.05
CA SER A 55 2.20 12.20 -17.88
C SER A 55 3.37 12.45 -16.93
N LEU A 56 4.23 11.44 -16.69
CA LEU A 56 5.20 11.44 -15.59
C LEU A 56 6.63 11.74 -16.02
N SER A 57 7.02 11.51 -17.28
CA SER A 57 8.42 11.70 -17.73
C SER A 57 8.95 13.13 -17.62
N LYS A 58 8.07 14.12 -17.53
CA LYS A 58 8.43 15.54 -17.33
C LYS A 58 8.46 15.94 -15.84
N THR A 59 8.28 15.00 -14.94
CA THR A 59 8.43 15.23 -13.50
C THR A 59 9.74 14.62 -13.00
N LYS A 60 10.15 14.93 -11.77
CA LYS A 60 11.32 14.28 -11.13
C LYS A 60 10.97 12.85 -10.62
N PHE A 61 10.08 12.15 -11.32
CA PHE A 61 9.61 10.82 -10.93
C PHE A 61 10.72 9.76 -11.08
N SER A 62 10.99 9.06 -10.00
CA SER A 62 11.77 7.82 -9.95
C SER A 62 10.92 6.80 -9.20
N GLY A 63 10.58 5.69 -9.85
CA GLY A 63 9.67 4.72 -9.21
C GLY A 63 8.88 3.88 -10.21
N THR A 64 7.74 3.38 -9.73
CA THR A 64 6.82 2.52 -10.48
C THR A 64 5.41 3.10 -10.50
N ALA A 65 4.84 3.20 -11.69
CA ALA A 65 3.45 3.62 -11.90
C ALA A 65 2.68 2.59 -12.74
N VAL A 66 1.42 2.32 -12.37
CA VAL A 66 0.56 1.39 -13.09
C VAL A 66 -0.86 1.95 -13.26
N LEU A 67 -1.44 1.72 -14.45
CA LEU A 67 -2.88 1.80 -14.70
C LEU A 67 -3.46 0.40 -14.69
N ILE A 68 -4.52 0.20 -13.94
CA ILE A 68 -5.14 -1.11 -13.77
C ILE A 68 -6.62 -1.02 -14.12
N LYS A 69 -7.11 -2.02 -14.87
CA LYS A 69 -8.51 -2.18 -15.25
C LYS A 69 -8.89 -3.66 -15.16
N ASN A 70 -9.94 -3.96 -14.40
CA ASN A 70 -10.43 -5.33 -14.21
C ASN A 70 -9.32 -6.32 -13.79
N ASN A 71 -8.53 -5.95 -12.77
CA ASN A 71 -7.40 -6.74 -12.26
C ASN A 71 -6.27 -7.01 -13.28
N LYS A 72 -6.16 -6.20 -14.33
CA LYS A 72 -5.09 -6.31 -15.33
C LYS A 72 -4.36 -4.98 -15.44
N ILE A 73 -3.03 -5.01 -15.50
CA ILE A 73 -2.21 -3.83 -15.78
C ILE A 73 -2.35 -3.51 -17.27
N VAL A 74 -2.93 -2.34 -17.58
CA VAL A 74 -3.20 -1.86 -18.94
C VAL A 74 -2.16 -0.84 -19.43
N ASP A 75 -1.43 -0.21 -18.52
CA ASP A 75 -0.25 0.63 -18.78
C ASP A 75 0.69 0.60 -17.58
N SER A 76 1.97 0.71 -17.81
CA SER A 76 2.97 0.82 -16.74
C SER A 76 4.13 1.71 -17.17
N TYR A 77 4.65 2.48 -16.23
CA TYR A 77 5.85 3.28 -16.43
C TYR A 77 6.78 3.09 -15.23
N VAL A 78 8.01 2.70 -15.53
CA VAL A 78 9.07 2.50 -14.54
C VAL A 78 10.22 3.41 -14.91
N SER A 79 10.79 4.14 -13.95
CA SER A 79 11.86 5.11 -14.17
C SER A 79 12.80 5.18 -12.97
N GLY A 80 14.04 5.55 -13.23
CA GLY A 80 15.06 5.78 -12.20
C GLY A 80 15.61 4.51 -11.57
N SER A 81 16.29 4.68 -10.44
CA SER A 81 16.97 3.61 -9.70
C SER A 81 16.30 3.34 -8.37
N ALA A 82 16.16 2.07 -8.01
CA ALA A 82 15.64 1.63 -6.72
C ALA A 82 16.69 1.84 -5.61
N THR A 83 17.94 1.49 -5.92
CA THR A 83 19.09 1.64 -5.02
C THR A 83 20.21 2.39 -5.78
N ASP A 84 21.40 2.44 -5.19
CA ASP A 84 22.55 3.06 -5.85
C ASP A 84 23.02 2.25 -7.07
N VAL A 85 22.69 0.96 -7.12
CA VAL A 85 23.10 0.02 -8.18
C VAL A 85 21.94 -0.55 -9.00
N ASP A 86 20.77 -0.75 -8.38
CA ASP A 86 19.63 -1.40 -9.02
C ASP A 86 18.67 -0.39 -9.66
N LYS A 87 18.11 -0.74 -10.80
CA LYS A 87 17.03 0.03 -11.41
C LYS A 87 15.68 -0.30 -10.77
N ASN A 88 14.76 0.67 -10.78
CA ASN A 88 13.38 0.38 -10.47
C ASN A 88 12.80 -0.66 -11.43
N MET A 89 11.93 -1.52 -10.92
CA MET A 89 11.21 -2.55 -11.66
C MET A 89 9.74 -2.55 -11.27
N LEU A 90 8.89 -3.25 -12.01
CA LEU A 90 7.47 -3.40 -11.67
C LEU A 90 7.28 -4.08 -10.29
N THR A 91 8.24 -4.92 -9.91
CA THR A 91 8.28 -5.66 -8.64
C THR A 91 9.00 -4.91 -7.51
N THR A 92 9.61 -3.77 -7.78
CA THR A 92 10.27 -2.96 -6.75
C THR A 92 9.28 -2.58 -5.67
N THR A 93 9.70 -2.71 -4.42
CA THR A 93 8.91 -2.35 -3.24
C THR A 93 9.34 -1.00 -2.71
N TYR A 94 8.36 -0.21 -2.32
CA TYR A 94 8.48 1.14 -1.77
C TYR A 94 7.80 1.18 -0.42
N GLU A 95 8.32 1.95 0.50
CA GLU A 95 7.59 2.25 1.72
C GLU A 95 6.31 3.00 1.35
N ILE A 96 5.18 2.43 1.76
CA ILE A 96 3.86 2.94 1.36
C ILE A 96 3.33 4.02 2.28
N ASP A 97 3.99 4.20 3.46
CA ASP A 97 3.64 5.23 4.42
C ASP A 97 2.14 5.22 4.77
N SER A 98 1.51 6.36 4.84
CA SER A 98 0.10 6.52 5.22
C SER A 98 -0.92 5.73 4.37
N LEU A 99 -0.52 5.14 3.27
CA LEU A 99 -1.36 4.18 2.54
C LEU A 99 -1.63 2.91 3.37
N GLN A 100 -0.78 2.60 4.36
CA GLN A 100 -0.97 1.46 5.27
C GLN A 100 -2.25 1.59 6.10
N LYS A 101 -2.74 2.79 6.39
CA LYS A 101 -3.95 3.01 7.19
C LYS A 101 -5.19 2.29 6.64
N VAL A 102 -5.30 2.20 5.31
CA VAL A 102 -6.37 1.41 4.67
C VAL A 102 -6.29 -0.06 5.05
N LEU A 103 -5.05 -0.58 5.17
CA LEU A 103 -4.77 -1.97 5.50
C LEU A 103 -5.06 -2.25 6.97
N THR A 104 -4.68 -1.33 7.85
CA THR A 104 -5.01 -1.38 9.29
C THR A 104 -6.52 -1.37 9.51
N ALA A 105 -7.25 -0.51 8.80
CA ALA A 105 -8.72 -0.49 8.86
C ALA A 105 -9.33 -1.84 8.45
N GLY A 106 -8.76 -2.50 7.45
CA GLY A 106 -9.18 -3.84 7.05
C GLY A 106 -8.90 -4.90 8.12
N LEU A 107 -7.78 -4.81 8.88
CA LEU A 107 -7.51 -5.70 10.01
C LEU A 107 -8.52 -5.49 11.14
N VAL A 108 -8.86 -4.23 11.45
CA VAL A 108 -9.91 -3.90 12.43
C VAL A 108 -11.23 -4.55 12.03
N MET A 109 -11.67 -4.36 10.79
CA MET A 109 -12.94 -4.94 10.31
C MET A 109 -12.91 -6.46 10.28
N ASN A 110 -11.75 -7.08 10.06
CA ASN A 110 -11.59 -8.53 10.16
C ASN A 110 -11.84 -9.03 11.60
N GLN A 111 -11.46 -8.26 12.63
CA GLN A 111 -11.76 -8.62 14.03
C GLN A 111 -13.23 -8.33 14.37
N VAL A 112 -13.86 -7.32 13.76
CA VAL A 112 -15.31 -7.09 13.86
C VAL A 112 -16.07 -8.29 13.33
N ASN A 113 -15.71 -8.81 12.15
CA ASN A 113 -16.30 -10.01 11.57
C ASN A 113 -16.15 -11.26 12.45
N LYS A 114 -15.08 -11.33 13.24
CA LYS A 114 -14.83 -12.43 14.19
C LYS A 114 -15.54 -12.23 15.54
N GLY A 115 -16.31 -11.15 15.72
CA GLY A 115 -17.00 -10.82 16.95
C GLY A 115 -16.10 -10.38 18.11
N LYS A 116 -14.80 -10.17 17.87
CA LYS A 116 -13.85 -9.74 18.91
C LYS A 116 -13.92 -8.24 19.23
N LEU A 117 -14.50 -7.46 18.33
CA LEU A 117 -14.55 -6.01 18.35
C LEU A 117 -15.83 -5.53 17.70
N LYS A 118 -16.40 -4.41 18.18
CA LYS A 118 -17.49 -3.69 17.52
C LYS A 118 -17.01 -2.28 17.13
N LEU A 119 -17.47 -1.75 16.03
CA LEU A 119 -17.15 -0.37 15.64
C LEU A 119 -17.67 0.66 16.64
N THR A 120 -18.71 0.30 17.42
CA THR A 120 -19.30 1.10 18.49
C THR A 120 -18.62 0.91 19.85
N ASP A 121 -17.71 -0.05 20.00
CA ASP A 121 -16.99 -0.24 21.27
C ASP A 121 -16.19 1.04 21.60
N ARG A 122 -16.17 1.39 22.88
CA ARG A 122 -15.36 2.49 23.40
C ARG A 122 -13.92 2.03 23.60
N VAL A 123 -12.98 2.96 23.35
CA VAL A 123 -11.53 2.68 23.44
C VAL A 123 -11.14 2.25 24.86
N ASN A 124 -11.78 2.78 25.91
CA ASN A 124 -11.51 2.43 27.31
C ASN A 124 -11.75 0.96 27.67
N LYS A 125 -12.47 0.22 26.84
CA LYS A 125 -12.61 -1.24 26.97
C LYS A 125 -11.27 -1.96 26.76
N PHE A 126 -10.36 -1.37 26.03
CA PHE A 126 -9.09 -1.95 25.60
C PHE A 126 -7.89 -1.19 26.17
N ILE A 127 -7.95 0.13 26.19
CA ILE A 127 -6.88 1.02 26.69
C ILE A 127 -7.55 2.04 27.64
N PRO A 128 -7.81 1.67 28.92
CA PRO A 128 -8.53 2.53 29.85
C PRO A 128 -7.80 3.84 30.17
N ASP A 129 -6.47 3.81 30.21
CA ASP A 129 -5.63 4.94 30.62
C ASP A 129 -5.39 5.97 29.51
N LEU A 130 -5.84 5.68 28.26
CA LEU A 130 -5.71 6.63 27.16
C LEU A 130 -6.60 7.85 27.42
N PRO A 131 -6.07 9.10 27.33
CA PRO A 131 -6.85 10.31 27.45
C PRO A 131 -8.07 10.32 26.52
N GLY A 132 -9.26 10.53 27.09
CA GLY A 132 -10.52 10.56 26.32
C GLY A 132 -11.09 9.20 25.92
N SER A 133 -10.47 8.09 26.28
CA SER A 133 -10.86 6.72 25.89
C SER A 133 -12.34 6.39 26.13
N LYS A 134 -12.95 6.90 27.22
CA LYS A 134 -14.37 6.74 27.57
C LYS A 134 -15.33 7.39 26.55
N TYR A 135 -14.87 8.33 25.77
CA TYR A 135 -15.69 9.12 24.85
C TYR A 135 -15.48 8.74 23.37
N ILE A 136 -14.46 7.95 23.07
CA ILE A 136 -14.03 7.65 21.71
C ILE A 136 -14.44 6.22 21.35
N THR A 137 -15.04 6.04 20.17
CA THR A 137 -15.34 4.73 19.60
C THR A 137 -14.29 4.28 18.60
N ILE A 138 -14.23 2.99 18.31
CA ILE A 138 -13.37 2.42 17.25
C ILE A 138 -13.67 3.07 15.90
N ARG A 139 -14.96 3.33 15.58
CA ARG A 139 -15.36 4.00 14.36
C ARG A 139 -14.76 5.40 14.24
N GLU A 140 -14.72 6.14 15.33
CA GLU A 140 -14.19 7.51 15.35
C GLU A 140 -12.66 7.55 15.22
N LEU A 141 -11.93 6.55 15.71
CA LEU A 141 -10.50 6.39 15.39
C LEU A 141 -10.30 6.15 13.89
N LEU A 142 -11.06 5.21 13.30
CA LEU A 142 -10.99 4.91 11.86
C LEU A 142 -11.31 6.11 10.97
N ASP A 143 -12.20 6.99 11.40
CA ASP A 143 -12.65 8.17 10.64
C ASP A 143 -11.92 9.46 11.00
N MET A 144 -10.96 9.40 11.95
CA MET A 144 -10.15 10.54 12.40
C MET A 144 -10.98 11.73 12.92
N ASN A 145 -12.05 11.45 13.66
CA ASN A 145 -12.86 12.44 14.38
C ASN A 145 -12.95 12.14 15.89
N SER A 146 -11.91 11.51 16.42
CA SER A 146 -11.77 11.15 17.83
C SER A 146 -11.54 12.32 18.78
N GLY A 147 -11.09 13.47 18.29
CA GLY A 147 -10.60 14.58 19.11
C GLY A 147 -9.18 14.37 19.67
N LEU A 148 -8.51 13.29 19.28
CA LEU A 148 -7.12 13.04 19.67
C LEU A 148 -6.15 13.84 18.82
N SER A 149 -5.06 14.25 19.42
CA SER A 149 -3.89 14.83 18.74
C SER A 149 -2.59 14.43 19.45
N MET A 150 -1.52 14.26 18.69
CA MET A 150 -0.19 14.01 19.22
C MET A 150 0.84 14.73 18.35
N LYS A 151 1.80 15.40 18.99
CA LYS A 151 2.93 16.00 18.27
C LYS A 151 3.82 14.89 17.73
N LYS A 152 4.41 15.12 16.55
CA LYS A 152 5.42 14.21 16.02
C LYS A 152 6.59 14.15 16.99
N MET A 153 6.92 12.94 17.42
CA MET A 153 8.04 12.68 18.32
C MET A 153 9.26 12.20 17.53
N LYS A 154 10.41 12.37 18.11
CA LYS A 154 11.66 11.78 17.64
C LYS A 154 11.97 10.58 18.52
N PHE A 155 12.22 9.46 17.89
CA PHE A 155 12.66 8.25 18.57
C PHE A 155 14.14 8.00 18.24
N SER A 156 14.87 7.46 19.22
CA SER A 156 16.28 7.08 19.06
C SER A 156 16.43 5.57 19.31
N GLY A 157 17.47 4.99 18.73
CA GLY A 157 17.75 3.55 18.88
C GLY A 157 17.11 2.68 17.79
N ASN A 158 17.36 1.39 17.90
CA ASN A 158 16.94 0.42 16.86
C ASN A 158 15.75 -0.45 17.29
N ASN A 159 15.40 -0.42 18.56
CA ASN A 159 14.33 -1.24 19.11
C ASN A 159 13.29 -0.35 19.79
N LEU A 160 12.04 -0.69 19.57
CA LEU A 160 10.87 -0.17 20.25
C LEU A 160 9.84 -1.28 20.26
N SER A 161 9.32 -1.65 21.42
CA SER A 161 8.22 -2.60 21.53
C SER A 161 6.86 -1.90 21.42
N SER A 162 5.80 -2.65 21.18
CA SER A 162 4.44 -2.12 21.20
C SER A 162 4.07 -1.54 22.57
N ALA A 163 4.45 -2.21 23.67
CA ALA A 163 4.20 -1.70 25.02
C ALA A 163 4.86 -0.34 25.26
N GLU A 164 6.15 -0.21 24.92
CA GLU A 164 6.86 1.08 25.04
C GLU A 164 6.23 2.15 24.14
N LEU A 165 5.79 1.79 22.95
CA LEU A 165 5.09 2.73 22.06
C LEU A 165 3.76 3.17 22.67
N LEU A 166 3.00 2.25 23.25
CA LEU A 166 1.72 2.55 23.91
C LEU A 166 1.91 3.50 25.08
N ASP A 167 2.91 3.27 25.94
CA ASP A 167 3.24 4.16 27.06
C ASP A 167 3.55 5.57 26.54
N VAL A 168 4.40 5.68 25.52
CA VAL A 168 4.72 6.96 24.87
C VAL A 168 3.46 7.64 24.32
N VAL A 169 2.55 6.87 23.72
CA VAL A 169 1.28 7.40 23.20
C VAL A 169 0.41 7.93 24.33
N ILE A 170 0.24 7.18 25.42
CA ILE A 170 -0.59 7.57 26.58
C ILE A 170 -0.06 8.87 27.19
N ASP A 171 1.24 8.99 27.38
CA ASP A 171 1.89 10.15 27.97
C ASP A 171 1.82 11.43 27.12
N ASN A 172 1.78 11.29 25.80
CA ASN A 172 1.94 12.43 24.87
C ASN A 172 0.70 12.77 24.06
N VAL A 173 -0.30 11.88 24.02
CA VAL A 173 -1.56 12.16 23.34
C VAL A 173 -2.39 13.16 24.12
N ARG A 174 -3.08 14.04 23.42
CA ARG A 174 -4.02 15.00 23.99
C ARG A 174 -5.41 14.74 23.45
N PHE A 175 -6.40 14.85 24.31
CA PHE A 175 -7.82 14.76 23.97
C PHE A 175 -8.49 16.11 24.09
N ASP A 176 -9.15 16.56 23.02
CA ASP A 176 -9.96 17.76 22.98
C ASP A 176 -11.45 17.38 22.86
N ALA A 177 -12.16 17.54 23.98
CA ALA A 177 -13.58 17.23 24.07
C ALA A 177 -14.46 18.08 23.15
N ASN A 178 -14.07 19.33 22.87
CA ASN A 178 -14.83 20.21 21.97
C ASN A 178 -14.71 19.77 20.51
N THR A 179 -13.47 19.44 20.08
CA THR A 179 -13.24 18.85 18.76
C THR A 179 -13.99 17.53 18.61
N LYS A 180 -13.99 16.69 19.65
CA LYS A 180 -14.73 15.43 19.68
C LYS A 180 -16.25 15.67 19.54
N LYS A 181 -16.82 16.55 20.37
CA LYS A 181 -18.26 16.87 20.37
C LYS A 181 -18.73 17.44 19.03
N SER A 182 -17.91 18.25 18.37
CA SER A 182 -18.22 18.82 17.07
C SER A 182 -18.14 17.81 15.91
N GLY A 183 -17.59 16.60 16.14
CA GLY A 183 -17.32 15.62 15.10
C GLY A 183 -16.33 16.09 14.04
N LYS A 184 -15.52 17.11 14.38
CA LYS A 184 -14.56 17.72 13.45
C LYS A 184 -13.50 16.69 13.05
N TRP A 185 -13.33 16.51 11.74
CA TRP A 185 -12.24 15.70 11.19
C TRP A 185 -10.89 16.38 11.41
N SER A 186 -9.93 15.61 11.91
CA SER A 186 -8.54 16.02 12.09
C SER A 186 -7.60 14.86 11.77
N TYR A 187 -6.72 15.04 10.78
CA TYR A 187 -5.77 14.00 10.42
C TYR A 187 -4.71 13.83 11.50
N GLN A 188 -4.82 12.74 12.25
CA GLN A 188 -3.91 12.40 13.35
C GLN A 188 -3.49 10.93 13.24
N PRO A 189 -2.25 10.63 12.81
CA PRO A 189 -1.78 9.25 12.67
C PRO A 189 -1.94 8.40 13.93
N VAL A 190 -1.84 9.01 15.12
CA VAL A 190 -2.00 8.33 16.41
C VAL A 190 -3.31 7.53 16.52
N ASN A 191 -4.37 7.93 15.83
CA ASN A 191 -5.61 7.14 15.79
C ASN A 191 -5.37 5.70 15.28
N PHE A 192 -4.50 5.54 14.29
CA PHE A 192 -4.19 4.23 13.71
C PHE A 192 -3.12 3.46 14.47
N VAL A 193 -2.23 4.16 15.18
CA VAL A 193 -1.34 3.53 16.17
C VAL A 193 -2.18 2.88 17.26
N ILE A 194 -3.13 3.63 17.87
CA ILE A 194 -4.05 3.12 18.89
C ILE A 194 -4.87 1.93 18.36
N LEU A 195 -5.38 1.99 17.13
CA LEU A 195 -6.09 0.85 16.53
C LEU A 195 -5.19 -0.38 16.40
N SER A 196 -3.91 -0.21 16.12
CA SER A 196 -2.96 -1.31 16.00
C SER A 196 -2.64 -1.92 17.37
N GLU A 197 -2.49 -1.12 18.41
CA GLU A 197 -2.35 -1.59 19.80
C GLU A 197 -3.60 -2.37 20.23
N ILE A 198 -4.80 -1.86 19.96
CA ILE A 198 -6.05 -2.59 20.24
C ILE A 198 -6.10 -3.94 19.51
N LEU A 199 -5.62 -3.99 18.25
CA LEU A 199 -5.56 -5.25 17.51
C LEU A 199 -4.60 -6.26 18.16
N GLU A 200 -3.45 -5.83 18.64
CA GLU A 200 -2.50 -6.68 19.34
C GLU A 200 -3.10 -7.17 20.68
N GLU A 201 -3.69 -6.27 21.47
CA GLU A 201 -4.34 -6.58 22.75
C GLU A 201 -5.44 -7.65 22.61
N ILE A 202 -6.40 -7.46 21.70
CA ILE A 202 -7.55 -8.39 21.57
C ILE A 202 -7.21 -9.72 20.90
N THR A 203 -6.06 -9.83 20.27
CA THR A 203 -5.68 -11.03 19.52
C THR A 203 -4.53 -11.80 20.12
N GLY A 204 -3.71 -11.18 20.97
CA GLY A 204 -2.44 -11.72 21.47
C GLY A 204 -1.41 -11.93 20.37
N LYS A 205 -1.57 -11.29 19.21
CA LYS A 205 -0.69 -11.41 18.05
C LYS A 205 -0.11 -10.06 17.70
N SER A 206 1.16 -10.02 17.26
CA SER A 206 1.73 -8.80 16.72
C SER A 206 0.98 -8.32 15.47
N TYR A 207 1.00 -7.03 15.21
CA TYR A 207 0.42 -6.43 14.01
C TYR A 207 0.94 -7.12 12.72
N LYS A 208 2.24 -7.42 12.69
CA LYS A 208 2.85 -8.17 11.59
C LYS A 208 2.24 -9.55 11.40
N GLN A 209 2.06 -10.32 12.47
CA GLN A 209 1.43 -11.64 12.39
C GLN A 209 0.00 -11.56 11.85
N LEU A 210 -0.79 -10.59 12.33
CA LEU A 210 -2.15 -10.35 11.83
C LEU A 210 -2.16 -9.98 10.34
N PHE A 211 -1.21 -9.14 9.93
CA PHE A 211 -1.06 -8.71 8.54
C PHE A 211 -0.69 -9.89 7.63
N ASP A 212 0.29 -10.68 8.05
CA ASP A 212 0.75 -11.86 7.32
C ASP A 212 -0.39 -12.88 7.12
N GLU A 213 -1.13 -13.19 8.18
CA GLU A 213 -2.25 -14.15 8.14
C GLU A 213 -3.42 -13.64 7.31
N THR A 214 -3.76 -12.35 7.46
CA THR A 214 -4.94 -11.78 6.81
C THR A 214 -4.70 -11.45 5.35
N TYR A 215 -3.49 -11.02 4.98
CA TYR A 215 -3.21 -10.49 3.66
C TYR A 215 -2.15 -11.26 2.90
N ILE A 216 -0.93 -11.37 3.42
CA ILE A 216 0.20 -11.93 2.66
C ILE A 216 -0.11 -13.36 2.23
N LYS A 217 -0.49 -14.22 3.18
CA LYS A 217 -0.79 -15.63 2.91
C LYS A 217 -2.03 -15.79 2.04
N LYS A 218 -3.15 -15.14 2.40
CA LYS A 218 -4.44 -15.30 1.70
C LYS A 218 -4.42 -14.74 0.28
N LEU A 219 -3.80 -13.60 0.08
CA LEU A 219 -3.71 -12.96 -1.23
C LEU A 219 -2.45 -13.36 -1.99
N LYS A 220 -1.54 -14.15 -1.40
CA LYS A 220 -0.27 -14.55 -1.98
C LYS A 220 0.50 -13.31 -2.48
N LEU A 221 0.73 -12.34 -1.58
CA LEU A 221 1.49 -11.15 -1.87
C LEU A 221 2.99 -11.51 -1.82
N LYS A 222 3.69 -11.35 -2.93
CA LYS A 222 5.10 -11.76 -3.04
C LYS A 222 6.07 -10.59 -2.91
N GLN A 223 5.58 -9.38 -3.10
CA GLN A 223 6.35 -8.14 -3.08
C GLN A 223 5.81 -7.24 -1.96
N THR A 224 5.76 -7.80 -0.73
CA THR A 224 5.25 -7.14 0.47
C THR A 224 6.03 -7.62 1.67
N GLU A 225 6.61 -6.71 2.43
CA GLU A 225 7.39 -6.98 3.65
C GLU A 225 7.36 -5.76 4.59
N PHE A 226 7.79 -5.96 5.83
CA PHE A 226 7.88 -4.89 6.80
C PHE A 226 9.24 -4.19 6.73
N ALA A 227 9.28 -2.89 7.04
CA ALA A 227 10.48 -2.07 7.00
C ALA A 227 11.58 -2.59 7.96
N TYR A 228 11.17 -3.20 9.06
CA TYR A 228 12.03 -3.79 10.10
C TYR A 228 12.33 -5.29 9.89
N ASP A 229 11.95 -5.87 8.77
CA ASP A 229 12.34 -7.25 8.45
C ASP A 229 13.85 -7.32 8.16
N ASN A 230 14.56 -8.17 8.91
CA ASN A 230 16.00 -8.35 8.76
C ASN A 230 16.37 -9.16 7.50
N ASN A 231 15.46 -10.04 7.05
CA ASN A 231 15.66 -10.86 5.85
C ASN A 231 14.86 -10.26 4.70
N ILE A 232 15.46 -9.30 4.00
CA ILE A 232 14.85 -8.62 2.84
C ILE A 232 14.78 -9.60 1.67
N LYS A 233 13.56 -9.89 1.22
CA LYS A 233 13.28 -10.82 0.11
C LYS A 233 12.86 -10.14 -1.18
N THR A 234 12.64 -8.84 -1.13
CA THR A 234 12.14 -8.04 -2.26
C THR A 234 13.22 -7.09 -2.78
N ASN A 235 13.02 -6.55 -3.98
CA ASN A 235 13.85 -5.44 -4.49
C ASN A 235 13.37 -4.14 -3.83
N ARG A 236 13.85 -3.88 -2.60
CA ARG A 236 13.47 -2.72 -1.79
C ARG A 236 14.19 -1.46 -2.27
N ALA A 237 13.42 -0.43 -2.61
CA ALA A 237 13.98 0.87 -2.96
C ALA A 237 14.52 1.61 -1.74
N TYR A 238 15.55 2.44 -1.96
CA TYR A 238 15.95 3.50 -1.02
C TYR A 238 15.12 4.76 -1.30
N GLY A 239 14.72 5.45 -0.25
CA GLY A 239 14.01 6.72 -0.37
C GLY A 239 14.96 7.91 -0.37
N TYR A 240 14.67 8.91 -1.22
CA TYR A 240 15.47 10.12 -1.36
C TYR A 240 14.63 11.37 -1.26
N VAL A 241 15.02 12.30 -0.39
CA VAL A 241 14.54 13.69 -0.46
C VAL A 241 15.32 14.40 -1.55
N VAL A 242 14.63 14.92 -2.56
CA VAL A 242 15.22 15.64 -3.70
C VAL A 242 15.04 17.13 -3.49
N LYS A 243 16.14 17.86 -3.35
CA LYS A 243 16.15 19.32 -3.21
C LYS A 243 15.82 20.03 -4.53
N GLY A 244 15.54 21.33 -4.47
CA GLY A 244 15.27 22.18 -5.62
C GLY A 244 16.40 22.16 -6.67
N ASN A 245 17.66 22.18 -6.22
CA ASN A 245 18.88 22.09 -7.05
C ASN A 245 19.13 20.70 -7.67
N GLY A 246 18.33 19.68 -7.31
CA GLY A 246 18.46 18.32 -7.80
C GLY A 246 19.22 17.35 -6.91
N ASP A 247 19.87 17.83 -5.83
CA ASP A 247 20.55 16.97 -4.87
C ASP A 247 19.61 15.95 -4.26
N ARG A 248 20.07 14.72 -4.11
CA ARG A 248 19.34 13.61 -3.51
C ARG A 248 19.93 13.24 -2.17
N ILE A 249 19.14 13.33 -1.12
CA ILE A 249 19.53 12.95 0.24
C ILE A 249 18.82 11.66 0.58
N LYS A 250 19.59 10.56 0.65
CA LYS A 250 19.09 9.25 1.08
C LYS A 250 18.55 9.36 2.50
N GLN A 251 17.38 8.81 2.74
CA GLN A 251 16.76 8.75 4.04
C GLN A 251 17.03 7.38 4.67
N ASN A 252 17.38 7.39 5.94
CA ASN A 252 17.66 6.16 6.68
C ASN A 252 17.13 6.32 8.12
N PRO A 253 15.82 6.20 8.33
CA PRO A 253 15.26 6.28 9.68
C PRO A 253 15.78 5.13 10.53
N ASN A 254 16.02 5.39 11.83
CA ASN A 254 16.37 4.31 12.76
C ASN A 254 15.17 3.39 13.04
N GLY A 255 15.44 2.19 13.58
CA GLY A 255 14.41 1.17 13.81
C GLY A 255 13.29 1.63 14.73
N ALA A 256 13.60 2.35 15.83
CA ALA A 256 12.59 2.88 16.74
C ALA A 256 11.66 3.89 16.05
N THR A 257 12.21 4.77 15.20
CA THR A 257 11.41 5.70 14.39
C THR A 257 10.46 4.95 13.45
N VAL A 258 10.95 3.93 12.76
CA VAL A 258 10.11 3.08 11.87
C VAL A 258 9.03 2.38 12.69
N PHE A 259 9.38 1.79 13.84
CA PHE A 259 8.42 1.07 14.67
C PHE A 259 7.34 2.00 15.25
N SER A 260 7.67 3.26 15.56
CA SER A 260 6.70 4.23 16.06
C SER A 260 5.55 4.55 15.09
N GLU A 261 5.69 4.15 13.83
CA GLU A 261 4.64 4.26 12.81
C GLU A 261 3.77 2.98 12.72
N LEU A 262 3.60 2.27 13.85
CA LEU A 262 2.82 1.04 13.95
C LEU A 262 1.44 1.20 13.29
N GLY A 263 1.17 0.38 12.27
CA GLY A 263 -0.06 0.42 11.49
C GLY A 263 -0.26 1.66 10.60
N THR A 264 0.72 2.55 10.51
CA THR A 264 0.58 3.82 9.76
C THR A 264 1.59 4.01 8.64
N GLY A 265 2.78 3.37 8.71
CA GLY A 265 3.85 3.61 7.73
C GLY A 265 5.05 2.69 7.87
N GLN A 266 4.85 1.36 7.95
CA GLN A 266 5.93 0.40 8.22
C GLN A 266 6.07 -0.67 7.12
N VAL A 267 5.29 -0.58 6.05
CA VAL A 267 5.20 -1.65 5.07
C VAL A 267 5.79 -1.21 3.74
N TYR A 268 6.63 -2.08 3.18
CA TYR A 268 7.12 -1.98 1.81
C TYR A 268 6.25 -2.85 0.91
N MET A 269 5.73 -2.28 -0.17
CA MET A 269 4.91 -2.99 -1.15
C MET A 269 5.26 -2.57 -2.58
N SER A 270 5.08 -3.49 -3.52
CA SER A 270 5.01 -3.11 -4.93
C SER A 270 3.65 -2.50 -5.26
N ALA A 271 3.59 -1.68 -6.31
CA ALA A 271 2.35 -1.08 -6.77
C ALA A 271 1.28 -2.13 -7.16
N PRO A 272 1.62 -3.26 -7.82
CA PRO A 272 0.67 -4.35 -8.07
C PRO A 272 0.14 -5.03 -6.82
N ASP A 273 0.98 -5.32 -5.81
CA ASP A 273 0.55 -5.98 -4.57
C ASP A 273 -0.36 -5.06 -3.77
N TYR A 274 -0.03 -3.77 -3.66
CA TYR A 274 -0.87 -2.79 -2.99
C TYR A 274 -2.27 -2.71 -3.64
N TYR A 275 -2.33 -2.58 -4.97
CA TYR A 275 -3.62 -2.60 -5.67
C TYR A 275 -4.42 -3.86 -5.36
N LYS A 276 -3.79 -5.03 -5.48
CA LYS A 276 -4.43 -6.33 -5.24
C LYS A 276 -5.06 -6.40 -3.86
N LEU A 277 -4.36 -5.89 -2.84
CA LEU A 277 -4.86 -5.88 -1.47
C LEU A 277 -6.04 -4.90 -1.33
N VAL A 278 -5.87 -3.63 -1.71
CA VAL A 278 -6.92 -2.61 -1.55
C VAL A 278 -8.16 -2.94 -2.37
N ALA A 279 -8.01 -3.40 -3.61
CA ALA A 279 -9.14 -3.87 -4.41
C ALA A 279 -9.87 -5.05 -3.74
N SER A 280 -9.12 -5.97 -3.09
CA SER A 280 -9.71 -7.11 -2.36
C SER A 280 -10.43 -6.70 -1.07
N LEU A 281 -10.06 -5.58 -0.45
CA LEU A 281 -10.81 -4.97 0.64
C LEU A 281 -12.12 -4.35 0.13
N LEU A 282 -12.03 -3.51 -0.92
CA LEU A 282 -13.17 -2.75 -1.44
C LEU A 282 -14.25 -3.64 -2.06
N ASN A 283 -13.87 -4.74 -2.74
CA ASN A 283 -14.82 -5.67 -3.38
C ASN A 283 -15.31 -6.80 -2.46
N GLY A 284 -14.94 -6.76 -1.17
CA GLY A 284 -15.38 -7.73 -0.17
C GLY A 284 -14.69 -9.09 -0.20
N LYS A 285 -13.69 -9.31 -1.05
CA LYS A 285 -12.98 -10.60 -1.13
C LYS A 285 -12.28 -10.99 0.18
N VAL A 286 -11.77 -10.01 0.93
CA VAL A 286 -11.11 -10.25 2.23
C VAL A 286 -12.09 -10.21 3.38
N LEU A 287 -13.02 -9.25 3.35
CA LEU A 287 -13.89 -8.92 4.48
C LEU A 287 -15.31 -9.48 4.36
N GLY A 288 -15.74 -9.89 3.18
CA GLY A 288 -17.16 -10.02 2.85
C GLY A 288 -17.76 -8.69 2.38
N THR A 289 -18.79 -8.77 1.55
CA THR A 289 -19.37 -7.58 0.89
C THR A 289 -19.99 -6.60 1.90
N ASP A 290 -20.71 -7.12 2.90
CA ASP A 290 -21.43 -6.28 3.86
C ASP A 290 -20.46 -5.59 4.82
N ALA A 291 -19.45 -6.30 5.30
CA ALA A 291 -18.38 -5.71 6.11
C ALA A 291 -17.57 -4.64 5.34
N ALA A 292 -17.31 -4.85 4.05
CA ALA A 292 -16.67 -3.83 3.22
C ALA A 292 -17.56 -2.59 3.06
N LYS A 293 -18.88 -2.77 2.88
CA LYS A 293 -19.84 -1.65 2.87
C LYS A 293 -19.86 -0.92 4.21
N GLU A 294 -19.98 -1.63 5.32
CA GLU A 294 -19.98 -1.05 6.65
C GLU A 294 -18.70 -0.26 6.94
N LEU A 295 -17.53 -0.79 6.53
CA LEU A 295 -16.26 -0.11 6.73
C LEU A 295 -16.16 1.19 5.92
N TYR A 296 -16.58 1.18 4.66
CA TYR A 296 -16.34 2.27 3.71
C TYR A 296 -17.57 3.12 3.37
N LEU A 297 -18.79 2.69 3.71
CA LEU A 297 -20.06 3.40 3.45
C LEU A 297 -20.88 3.58 4.74
N PRO A 298 -21.82 4.53 4.81
CA PRO A 298 -21.97 5.63 3.88
C PRO A 298 -20.73 6.51 3.90
N LEU A 299 -20.53 7.25 2.81
CA LEU A 299 -19.56 8.33 2.82
C LEU A 299 -20.12 9.39 3.78
N GLY A 300 -19.67 9.40 5.03
CA GLY A 300 -20.11 10.36 6.04
C GLY A 300 -19.92 11.80 5.57
N ASN A 301 -20.31 12.78 6.40
CA ASN A 301 -20.11 14.22 6.14
C ASN A 301 -18.63 14.59 5.92
N GLY A 302 -17.70 13.68 6.22
CA GLY A 302 -16.26 13.79 5.99
C GLY A 302 -15.83 13.14 4.68
N LYS A 303 -14.84 13.73 4.04
CA LYS A 303 -14.20 13.20 2.84
C LYS A 303 -13.30 12.01 3.11
N TYR A 304 -13.13 11.58 4.36
CA TYR A 304 -12.22 10.54 4.82
C TYR A 304 -12.98 9.45 5.57
N ARG A 305 -12.69 8.20 5.25
CA ARG A 305 -13.26 7.05 5.95
C ARG A 305 -12.31 5.85 5.90
N ALA A 306 -11.94 5.33 7.06
CA ALA A 306 -11.15 4.11 7.21
C ALA A 306 -9.89 4.07 6.32
N GLY A 307 -9.08 5.14 6.33
CA GLY A 307 -7.83 5.23 5.57
C GLY A 307 -7.97 5.83 4.15
N LEU A 308 -9.18 5.96 3.62
CA LEU A 308 -9.43 6.47 2.28
C LEU A 308 -10.14 7.82 2.29
N TYR A 309 -9.69 8.71 1.44
CA TYR A 309 -10.42 9.90 1.05
C TYR A 309 -11.38 9.59 -0.09
N THR A 310 -12.42 10.40 -0.22
CA THR A 310 -13.34 10.38 -1.37
C THR A 310 -13.27 11.69 -2.11
N SER A 311 -13.12 11.64 -3.43
CA SER A 311 -13.17 12.83 -4.29
C SER A 311 -14.62 13.32 -4.40
N LYS A 312 -14.82 14.66 -4.56
CA LYS A 312 -16.18 15.23 -4.67
C LYS A 312 -16.89 14.83 -5.97
N LYS A 313 -16.27 15.08 -7.10
CA LYS A 313 -16.67 14.69 -8.45
C LYS A 313 -15.42 14.68 -9.32
N PRO A 314 -15.13 13.63 -10.01
CA PRO A 314 -15.76 12.31 -10.07
C PRO A 314 -15.53 11.49 -8.78
N PHE A 315 -16.46 10.59 -8.44
CA PHE A 315 -16.38 9.78 -7.23
C PHE A 315 -15.38 8.64 -7.39
N TYR A 316 -14.20 8.80 -6.85
CA TYR A 316 -13.21 7.76 -6.64
C TYR A 316 -12.64 7.86 -5.23
N ARG A 317 -12.04 6.80 -4.75
CA ARG A 317 -11.33 6.78 -3.48
C ARG A 317 -9.86 7.08 -3.72
N TYR A 318 -9.22 7.74 -2.77
CA TYR A 318 -7.80 8.02 -2.89
C TYR A 318 -7.10 8.01 -1.53
N ALA A 319 -5.81 7.74 -1.56
CA ALA A 319 -4.90 7.95 -0.45
C ALA A 319 -3.54 8.43 -0.97
N ASN A 320 -2.77 9.05 -0.09
CA ASN A 320 -1.42 9.49 -0.36
C ASN A 320 -0.52 9.08 0.82
N GLY A 321 0.73 8.78 0.55
CA GLY A 321 1.78 8.51 1.52
C GLY A 321 2.99 9.39 1.26
N TYR A 322 3.58 9.91 2.33
CA TYR A 322 4.77 10.76 2.29
C TYR A 322 5.63 10.49 3.51
N GLY A 323 6.83 10.01 3.33
CA GLY A 323 7.80 9.81 4.40
C GLY A 323 9.09 9.20 3.90
N TYR A 324 10.15 9.44 4.60
CA TYR A 324 11.47 8.83 4.39
C TYR A 324 11.96 8.84 2.94
N GLY A 325 11.63 9.91 2.21
CA GLY A 325 12.03 10.07 0.81
C GLY A 325 11.12 9.36 -0.20
N PHE A 326 10.00 8.79 0.25
CA PHE A 326 8.99 8.20 -0.61
C PHE A 326 7.79 9.14 -0.79
N GLU A 327 7.17 9.08 -1.97
CA GLU A 327 5.92 9.74 -2.29
C GLU A 327 5.02 8.75 -3.04
N SER A 328 3.89 8.40 -2.44
CA SER A 328 2.99 7.36 -2.93
C SER A 328 1.58 7.88 -3.13
N HIS A 329 0.97 7.56 -4.28
CA HIS A 329 -0.37 8.00 -4.64
C HIS A 329 -1.21 6.86 -5.18
N VAL A 330 -2.41 6.70 -4.65
CA VAL A 330 -3.40 5.75 -5.14
C VAL A 330 -4.72 6.45 -5.41
N ARG A 331 -5.30 6.15 -6.57
CA ARG A 331 -6.65 6.56 -6.97
C ARG A 331 -7.35 5.31 -7.47
N ILE A 332 -8.49 4.97 -6.91
CA ILE A 332 -9.17 3.70 -7.17
C ILE A 332 -10.68 3.92 -7.26
N SER A 333 -11.33 3.25 -8.22
CA SER A 333 -12.80 3.25 -8.33
C SER A 333 -13.44 2.62 -7.09
N GLN A 334 -14.68 2.96 -6.80
CA GLN A 334 -15.38 2.47 -5.60
C GLN A 334 -15.49 0.94 -5.56
N ASP A 335 -15.63 0.30 -6.72
CA ASP A 335 -15.69 -1.15 -6.89
C ASP A 335 -14.30 -1.83 -6.96
N GLY A 336 -13.21 -1.06 -6.86
CA GLY A 336 -11.84 -1.55 -6.95
C GLY A 336 -11.39 -1.99 -8.35
N LYS A 337 -12.22 -1.88 -9.40
CA LYS A 337 -11.91 -2.42 -10.72
C LYS A 337 -10.94 -1.58 -11.54
N LYS A 338 -10.88 -0.27 -11.30
CA LYS A 338 -9.95 0.63 -11.98
C LYS A 338 -9.06 1.33 -10.95
N ALA A 339 -7.76 1.42 -11.21
CA ALA A 339 -6.85 2.12 -10.32
C ALA A 339 -5.68 2.77 -11.07
N VAL A 340 -5.20 3.87 -10.51
CA VAL A 340 -3.92 4.50 -10.79
C VAL A 340 -3.10 4.37 -9.51
N VAL A 341 -1.97 3.66 -9.58
CA VAL A 341 -1.04 3.51 -8.46
C VAL A 341 0.32 4.04 -8.89
N VAL A 342 0.86 4.96 -8.13
CA VAL A 342 2.14 5.63 -8.42
C VAL A 342 2.97 5.65 -7.15
N PHE A 343 4.08 4.93 -7.15
CA PHE A 343 5.05 4.88 -6.06
C PHE A 343 6.38 5.44 -6.53
N SER A 344 6.83 6.49 -5.85
CA SER A 344 8.08 7.18 -6.13
C SER A 344 9.01 7.07 -4.93
N ASN A 345 10.28 6.74 -5.19
CA ASN A 345 11.34 6.83 -4.20
C ASN A 345 12.09 8.17 -4.24
N HIS A 346 11.52 9.16 -4.90
CA HIS A 346 11.91 10.55 -4.86
C HIS A 346 10.78 11.39 -4.26
N GLN A 347 10.98 11.90 -3.06
CA GLN A 347 10.12 12.90 -2.43
C GLN A 347 10.76 14.28 -2.69
N VAL A 348 10.17 15.04 -3.61
CA VAL A 348 10.73 16.34 -3.99
C VAL A 348 10.31 17.40 -2.98
N SER A 349 11.26 18.15 -2.44
CA SER A 349 11.00 19.29 -1.55
C SER A 349 10.17 20.35 -2.29
N GLY A 350 9.13 20.84 -1.64
CA GLY A 350 8.18 21.76 -2.23
C GLY A 350 7.14 21.04 -3.12
N ASN A 351 6.47 21.78 -3.98
CA ASN A 351 5.45 21.21 -4.87
C ASN A 351 6.08 20.62 -6.14
N ASN A 352 6.25 19.31 -6.18
CA ASN A 352 6.83 18.61 -7.33
C ASN A 352 5.89 18.42 -8.51
N GLY A 353 4.63 18.74 -8.36
CA GLY A 353 3.60 18.52 -9.37
C GLY A 353 3.23 17.04 -9.63
N LEU A 354 3.88 16.06 -8.97
CA LEU A 354 3.57 14.63 -9.16
C LEU A 354 2.13 14.33 -8.79
N LYS A 355 1.70 14.73 -7.60
CA LYS A 355 0.30 14.58 -7.16
C LYS A 355 -0.68 15.20 -8.15
N LYS A 356 -0.41 16.41 -8.64
CA LYS A 356 -1.25 17.09 -9.63
C LYS A 356 -1.38 16.30 -10.94
N LYS A 357 -0.27 15.71 -11.42
CA LYS A 357 -0.26 14.87 -12.63
C LYS A 357 -1.03 13.57 -12.41
N VAL A 358 -0.86 12.93 -11.25
CA VAL A 358 -1.63 11.73 -10.88
C VAL A 358 -3.13 12.05 -10.82
N ASP A 359 -3.53 13.16 -10.21
CA ASP A 359 -4.94 13.58 -10.13
C ASP A 359 -5.53 13.84 -11.51
N GLN A 360 -4.80 14.53 -12.41
CA GLN A 360 -5.22 14.80 -13.80
C GLN A 360 -5.39 13.51 -14.61
N LEU A 361 -4.42 12.60 -14.50
CA LEU A 361 -4.45 11.30 -15.19
C LEU A 361 -5.63 10.46 -14.67
N SER A 362 -5.83 10.45 -13.37
CA SER A 362 -6.86 9.64 -12.72
C SER A 362 -8.28 10.09 -13.10
N LYS A 363 -8.53 11.39 -13.16
CA LYS A 363 -9.83 11.91 -13.64
C LYS A 363 -10.17 11.37 -15.03
N LYS A 364 -9.21 11.34 -15.94
CA LYS A 364 -9.40 10.81 -17.30
C LYS A 364 -9.56 9.30 -17.33
N PHE A 365 -8.71 8.58 -16.59
CA PHE A 365 -8.65 7.11 -16.64
C PHE A 365 -9.81 6.45 -15.91
N LEU A 366 -10.23 6.98 -14.77
CA LEU A 366 -11.34 6.42 -14.00
C LEU A 366 -12.71 6.66 -14.65
N GLY A 367 -12.75 7.38 -15.79
CA GLY A 367 -13.93 7.48 -16.64
C GLY A 367 -14.98 8.48 -16.19
N TYR A 368 -14.53 9.52 -15.54
CA TYR A 368 -15.41 10.59 -15.10
C TYR A 368 -15.27 11.79 -16.05
N LYS A 369 -16.31 12.01 -16.84
CA LYS A 369 -16.51 13.22 -17.64
C LYS A 369 -16.92 14.40 -16.78
#